data_ce361510cdf6db9d0058130dcf827048
#
_entry.id   ce361510cdf6db9d0058130dcf827048
#
_cell.length_a   1.000
_cell.length_b   1.000
_cell.length_c   1.000
_cell.angle_alpha   90.00
_cell.angle_beta   90.00
_cell.angle_gamma   90.00
#
_symmetry.space_group_name_H-M   'P 1'
#
loop_
_entity.id
_entity.type
_entity.pdbx_description
1 polymer ?
#
loop_
_entity_poly.entity_id
_entity_poly.type
_entity_poly.pdbx_seq_one_letter_code
_entity_poly.pdbx_strand_id
1 'polypeptide(L)'
;VPNMVALCTDDHVIGCDFYVMDRIEGIIPRANLPKALTLSEQQVSELCRQVVDALIDLHKVDYTQNPDLVALGKGEGYCERQVMGWDKRYEQARTPDVPDFADVRQWLKANTPTDVKTSVIHNDWRFDNVILDPNNPTNIIGVLDWEMATIGDPLMDLGCALAYWIQADDNAVMKATRRQPTNLPGMMTRAEVVEYYLQKTGLKVDNWRFYEVFGVFRLAAIAQQIYYRYYHQQTDNPAFKDFGVIVNALHERCVELIKKNNNKS
;
A
#
# COMPACT_ATOMS: atom_id res chain seq x y z
N VAL A 1 -5.25 -13.14 10.85
CA VAL A 1 -5.29 -13.94 9.63
C VAL A 1 -6.44 -14.92 9.75
N PRO A 2 -7.27 -15.13 8.69
CA PRO A 2 -8.26 -16.20 8.70
C PRO A 2 -7.63 -17.56 8.95
N ASN A 3 -8.35 -18.46 9.62
CA ASN A 3 -7.85 -19.82 9.83
C ASN A 3 -7.85 -20.58 8.49
N MET A 4 -6.71 -21.21 8.16
CA MET A 4 -6.55 -21.96 6.92
C MET A 4 -7.10 -23.37 7.12
N VAL A 5 -8.07 -23.77 6.29
CA VAL A 5 -8.77 -25.06 6.40
C VAL A 5 -8.10 -26.12 5.54
N ALA A 6 -7.78 -25.80 4.28
CA ALA A 6 -7.18 -26.74 3.34
C ALA A 6 -6.45 -26.02 2.21
N LEU A 7 -5.45 -26.70 1.63
CA LEU A 7 -4.83 -26.35 0.36
C LEU A 7 -5.12 -27.49 -0.62
N CYS A 8 -5.56 -27.17 -1.85
CA CYS A 8 -5.76 -28.10 -2.93
C CYS A 8 -4.83 -27.76 -4.11
N THR A 9 -3.97 -28.70 -4.49
CA THR A 9 -3.04 -28.59 -5.63
C THR A 9 -3.44 -29.53 -6.79
N ASP A 10 -4.67 -30.05 -6.74
CA ASP A 10 -5.24 -30.85 -7.83
C ASP A 10 -5.99 -29.92 -8.80
N ASP A 11 -5.40 -29.68 -9.97
CA ASP A 11 -5.95 -28.80 -11.01
C ASP A 11 -7.22 -29.37 -11.68
N HIS A 12 -7.53 -30.66 -11.49
CA HIS A 12 -8.79 -31.26 -11.98
C HIS A 12 -10.02 -30.73 -11.23
N VAL A 13 -9.87 -30.12 -10.04
CA VAL A 13 -11.01 -29.67 -9.23
C VAL A 13 -11.61 -28.38 -9.79
N ILE A 14 -10.79 -27.32 -9.98
CA ILE A 14 -11.26 -26.02 -10.52
C ILE A 14 -10.30 -25.42 -11.56
N GLY A 15 -9.29 -26.16 -12.03
CA GLY A 15 -8.36 -25.71 -13.05
C GLY A 15 -7.13 -24.95 -12.55
N CYS A 16 -6.94 -24.83 -11.24
CA CYS A 16 -5.77 -24.20 -10.61
C CYS A 16 -5.67 -24.59 -9.14
N ASP A 17 -4.50 -24.35 -8.54
CA ASP A 17 -4.31 -24.46 -7.11
C ASP A 17 -5.22 -23.45 -6.37
N PHE A 18 -5.79 -23.87 -5.24
CA PHE A 18 -6.59 -23.00 -4.38
C PHE A 18 -6.49 -23.41 -2.91
N TYR A 19 -6.81 -22.47 -2.05
CA TYR A 19 -6.94 -22.74 -0.61
C TYR A 19 -8.34 -22.37 -0.11
N VAL A 20 -8.73 -23.03 0.97
CA VAL A 20 -9.97 -22.76 1.71
C VAL A 20 -9.59 -22.17 3.05
N MET A 21 -10.24 -21.10 3.43
CA MET A 21 -10.05 -20.44 4.72
C MET A 21 -11.41 -20.12 5.37
N ASP A 22 -11.41 -19.94 6.68
CA ASP A 22 -12.60 -19.48 7.40
C ASP A 22 -13.02 -18.09 6.91
N ARG A 23 -14.32 -17.88 6.78
CA ARG A 23 -14.88 -16.57 6.56
C ARG A 23 -15.00 -15.84 7.90
N ILE A 24 -14.30 -14.72 8.05
CA ILE A 24 -14.47 -13.82 9.19
C ILE A 24 -15.66 -12.91 8.91
N GLU A 25 -16.69 -12.95 9.77
CA GLU A 25 -17.81 -12.02 9.68
C GLU A 25 -17.49 -10.71 10.39
N GLY A 26 -17.61 -9.59 9.68
CA GLY A 26 -17.27 -8.28 10.20
C GLY A 26 -17.48 -7.16 9.18
N ILE A 27 -17.03 -5.97 9.52
CA ILE A 27 -17.15 -4.77 8.69
C ILE A 27 -15.83 -4.53 7.97
N ILE A 28 -15.89 -4.41 6.65
CA ILE A 28 -14.74 -3.99 5.82
C ILE A 28 -14.90 -2.50 5.51
N PRO A 29 -13.99 -1.61 6.03
CA PRO A 29 -14.04 -0.18 5.76
C PRO A 29 -13.56 0.10 4.33
N ARG A 30 -14.50 0.38 3.44
CA ARG A 30 -14.21 0.78 2.05
C ARG A 30 -14.10 2.30 1.94
N ALA A 31 -14.20 2.85 0.74
CA ALA A 31 -14.16 4.30 0.51
C ALA A 31 -15.04 5.09 1.49
N ASN A 32 -16.21 4.56 1.82
CA ASN A 32 -17.08 5.08 2.88
C ASN A 32 -17.38 3.97 3.88
N LEU A 33 -17.56 4.35 5.13
CA LEU A 33 -18.10 3.43 6.13
C LEU A 33 -19.55 3.04 5.77
N PRO A 34 -20.02 1.84 6.15
CA PRO A 34 -21.43 1.48 5.98
C PRO A 34 -22.36 2.54 6.57
N LYS A 35 -23.49 2.82 5.91
CA LYS A 35 -24.44 3.86 6.33
C LYS A 35 -24.96 3.68 7.76
N ALA A 36 -25.02 2.44 8.23
CA ALA A 36 -25.45 2.11 9.60
C ALA A 36 -24.35 2.35 10.65
N LEU A 37 -23.10 2.61 10.24
CA LEU A 37 -21.98 2.82 11.12
C LEU A 37 -21.59 4.30 11.15
N THR A 38 -21.90 4.97 12.25
CA THR A 38 -21.44 6.34 12.52
C THR A 38 -20.40 6.31 13.62
N LEU A 39 -19.19 6.78 13.33
CA LEU A 39 -18.10 6.92 14.30
C LEU A 39 -17.91 8.39 14.65
N SER A 40 -17.68 8.69 15.92
CA SER A 40 -17.19 10.00 16.36
C SER A 40 -15.73 10.20 15.91
N GLU A 41 -15.26 11.45 15.87
CA GLU A 41 -13.85 11.76 15.55
C GLU A 41 -12.86 11.00 16.45
N GLN A 42 -13.20 10.84 17.74
CA GLN A 42 -12.39 10.09 18.69
C GLN A 42 -12.32 8.59 18.29
N GLN A 43 -13.45 8.00 17.89
CA GLN A 43 -13.47 6.60 17.44
C GLN A 43 -12.73 6.42 16.11
N VAL A 44 -12.84 7.40 15.20
CA VAL A 44 -12.06 7.40 13.95
C VAL A 44 -10.56 7.47 14.24
N SER A 45 -10.15 8.32 15.18
CA SER A 45 -8.75 8.44 15.63
C SER A 45 -8.25 7.14 16.27
N GLU A 46 -9.09 6.49 17.07
CA GLU A 46 -8.76 5.18 17.66
C GLU A 46 -8.63 4.11 16.58
N LEU A 47 -9.60 4.00 15.66
CA LEU A 47 -9.54 3.06 14.53
C LEU A 47 -8.26 3.28 13.70
N CYS A 48 -7.92 4.52 13.43
CA CYS A 48 -6.69 4.85 12.71
C CYS A 48 -5.44 4.30 13.41
N ARG A 49 -5.34 4.50 14.74
CA ARG A 49 -4.24 3.94 15.54
C ARG A 49 -4.22 2.42 15.52
N GLN A 50 -5.36 1.78 15.69
CA GLN A 50 -5.46 0.31 15.65
C GLN A 50 -4.97 -0.27 14.31
N VAL A 51 -5.30 0.39 13.19
CA VAL A 51 -4.82 -0.05 11.87
C VAL A 51 -3.30 0.11 11.73
N VAL A 52 -2.74 1.20 12.25
CA VAL A 52 -1.28 1.41 12.22
C VAL A 52 -0.57 0.47 13.22
N ASP A 53 -1.12 0.28 14.41
CA ASP A 53 -0.56 -0.65 15.42
C ASP A 53 -0.56 -2.09 14.91
N ALA A 54 -1.60 -2.52 14.21
CA ALA A 54 -1.64 -3.87 13.60
C ALA A 54 -0.56 -4.05 12.51
N LEU A 55 -0.24 -3.01 11.73
CA LEU A 55 0.90 -3.04 10.81
C LEU A 55 2.24 -3.11 11.57
N ILE A 56 2.38 -2.34 12.65
CA ILE A 56 3.57 -2.36 13.50
C ILE A 56 3.77 -3.75 14.11
N ASP A 57 2.71 -4.40 14.56
CA ASP A 57 2.78 -5.74 15.14
C ASP A 57 3.18 -6.78 14.10
N LEU A 58 2.69 -6.66 12.85
CA LEU A 58 3.18 -7.48 11.75
C LEU A 58 4.69 -7.30 11.53
N HIS A 59 5.17 -6.06 11.50
CA HIS A 59 6.58 -5.75 11.29
C HIS A 59 7.49 -6.16 12.46
N LYS A 60 6.93 -6.49 13.63
CA LYS A 60 7.64 -7.01 14.80
C LYS A 60 7.72 -8.53 14.83
N VAL A 61 6.99 -9.24 13.95
CA VAL A 61 7.01 -10.71 13.92
C VAL A 61 8.44 -11.21 13.72
N ASP A 62 8.90 -12.06 14.64
CA ASP A 62 10.16 -12.78 14.46
C ASP A 62 9.94 -13.94 13.49
N TYR A 63 10.25 -13.69 12.23
CA TYR A 63 10.13 -14.68 11.16
C TYR A 63 11.33 -15.65 11.12
N THR A 64 12.43 -15.34 11.79
CA THR A 64 13.70 -16.07 11.66
C THR A 64 13.62 -17.50 12.19
N GLN A 65 12.70 -17.75 13.12
CA GLN A 65 12.46 -19.07 13.74
C GLN A 65 11.54 -19.97 12.89
N ASN A 66 10.95 -19.45 11.81
CA ASN A 66 10.06 -20.22 10.96
C ASN A 66 10.62 -20.30 9.53
N PRO A 67 11.10 -21.47 9.08
CA PRO A 67 11.68 -21.64 7.73
C PRO A 67 10.73 -21.26 6.60
N ASP A 68 9.43 -21.47 6.76
CA ASP A 68 8.44 -21.13 5.73
C ASP A 68 8.29 -19.60 5.60
N LEU A 69 8.35 -18.86 6.71
CA LEU A 69 8.37 -17.40 6.68
C LEU A 69 9.67 -16.87 6.09
N VAL A 70 10.82 -17.46 6.43
CA VAL A 70 12.11 -17.10 5.82
C VAL A 70 12.08 -17.29 4.31
N ALA A 71 11.44 -18.34 3.83
CA ALA A 71 11.33 -18.65 2.40
C ALA A 71 10.45 -17.68 1.60
N LEU A 72 9.62 -16.85 2.28
CA LEU A 72 8.78 -15.85 1.61
C LEU A 72 9.58 -14.72 0.95
N GLY A 73 10.84 -14.51 1.30
CA GLY A 73 11.62 -13.38 0.80
C GLY A 73 13.03 -13.74 0.39
N LYS A 74 13.72 -12.76 -0.20
CA LYS A 74 15.10 -12.88 -0.67
C LYS A 74 16.12 -12.23 0.28
N GLY A 75 15.72 -11.90 1.51
CA GLY A 75 16.57 -11.21 2.48
C GLY A 75 16.90 -9.76 2.11
N GLU A 76 18.08 -9.30 2.52
CA GLU A 76 18.56 -7.93 2.35
C GLU A 76 18.58 -7.42 0.89
N GLY A 77 18.63 -6.10 0.71
CA GLY A 77 18.60 -5.44 -0.61
C GLY A 77 17.18 -5.33 -1.18
N TYR A 78 16.17 -5.35 -0.33
CA TYR A 78 14.77 -5.25 -0.75
C TYR A 78 14.48 -3.92 -1.45
N CYS A 79 14.91 -2.77 -0.89
CA CYS A 79 14.70 -1.46 -1.47
C CYS A 79 15.22 -1.37 -2.91
N GLU A 80 16.46 -1.80 -3.16
CA GLU A 80 17.07 -1.79 -4.48
C GLU A 80 16.30 -2.67 -5.47
N ARG A 81 16.00 -3.91 -5.07
CA ARG A 81 15.24 -4.83 -5.92
C ARG A 81 13.86 -4.29 -6.30
N GLN A 82 13.18 -3.60 -5.37
CA GLN A 82 11.88 -3.01 -5.63
C GLN A 82 11.97 -1.83 -6.59
N VAL A 83 12.93 -0.92 -6.39
CA VAL A 83 13.14 0.22 -7.31
C VAL A 83 13.41 -0.29 -8.72
N MET A 84 14.34 -1.23 -8.90
CA MET A 84 14.67 -1.79 -10.23
C MET A 84 13.51 -2.57 -10.84
N GLY A 85 12.78 -3.33 -10.02
CA GLY A 85 11.63 -4.12 -10.48
C GLY A 85 10.47 -3.25 -10.95
N TRP A 86 10.12 -2.19 -10.21
CA TRP A 86 9.04 -1.29 -10.59
C TRP A 86 9.42 -0.35 -11.72
N ASP A 87 10.68 0.08 -11.81
CA ASP A 87 11.23 0.79 -12.97
C ASP A 87 11.02 -0.01 -14.26
N LYS A 88 11.40 -1.29 -14.26
CA LYS A 88 11.20 -2.18 -15.40
C LYS A 88 9.73 -2.38 -15.75
N ARG A 89 8.84 -2.58 -14.74
CA ARG A 89 7.40 -2.75 -14.97
C ARG A 89 6.78 -1.50 -15.58
N TYR A 90 7.17 -0.30 -15.10
CA TYR A 90 6.70 0.95 -15.67
C TYR A 90 7.13 1.09 -17.13
N GLU A 91 8.41 0.86 -17.43
CA GLU A 91 8.94 0.93 -18.79
C GLU A 91 8.22 -0.01 -19.76
N GLN A 92 7.91 -1.23 -19.32
CA GLN A 92 7.18 -2.23 -20.13
C GLN A 92 5.71 -1.87 -20.39
N ALA A 93 5.12 -1.06 -19.51
CA ALA A 93 3.72 -0.66 -19.60
C ALA A 93 3.52 0.76 -20.16
N ARG A 94 4.57 1.43 -20.64
CA ARG A 94 4.46 2.81 -21.16
C ARG A 94 3.51 2.92 -22.34
N THR A 95 2.78 4.04 -22.38
CA THR A 95 1.99 4.49 -23.53
C THR A 95 2.42 5.92 -23.87
N PRO A 96 2.28 6.38 -25.15
CA PRO A 96 2.81 7.68 -25.60
C PRO A 96 2.07 8.88 -25.02
N ASP A 97 0.91 8.69 -24.42
CA ASP A 97 -0.01 9.72 -23.93
C ASP A 97 0.09 9.98 -22.43
N VAL A 98 1.04 9.31 -21.72
CA VAL A 98 1.33 9.52 -20.30
C VAL A 98 2.81 9.86 -20.09
N PRO A 99 3.18 10.51 -18.95
CA PRO A 99 4.57 10.79 -18.63
C PRO A 99 5.44 9.54 -18.58
N ASP A 100 6.71 9.63 -18.97
CA ASP A 100 7.67 8.54 -18.89
C ASP A 100 8.30 8.35 -17.50
N PHE A 101 8.03 9.27 -16.56
CA PHE A 101 8.59 9.31 -15.21
C PHE A 101 10.13 9.25 -15.17
N ALA A 102 10.82 9.67 -16.22
CA ALA A 102 12.28 9.57 -16.30
C ALA A 102 12.98 10.30 -15.14
N ASP A 103 12.48 11.47 -14.75
CA ASP A 103 12.95 12.28 -13.63
C ASP A 103 12.76 11.57 -12.29
N VAL A 104 11.59 11.02 -12.04
CA VAL A 104 11.24 10.29 -10.80
C VAL A 104 12.03 8.99 -10.71
N ARG A 105 12.10 8.23 -11.79
CA ARG A 105 12.82 6.94 -11.89
C ARG A 105 14.31 7.13 -11.64
N GLN A 106 14.91 8.19 -12.22
CA GLN A 106 16.31 8.53 -11.98
C GLN A 106 16.54 8.95 -10.54
N TRP A 107 15.66 9.78 -9.99
CA TRP A 107 15.74 10.23 -8.61
C TRP A 107 15.65 9.05 -7.62
N LEU A 108 14.71 8.12 -7.82
CA LEU A 108 14.56 6.93 -6.98
C LEU A 108 15.84 6.08 -6.98
N LYS A 109 16.44 5.82 -8.17
CA LYS A 109 17.69 5.07 -8.28
C LYS A 109 18.86 5.76 -7.55
N ALA A 110 18.93 7.09 -7.63
CA ALA A 110 19.98 7.88 -6.98
C ALA A 110 19.82 8.02 -5.46
N ASN A 111 18.61 7.79 -4.94
CA ASN A 111 18.27 7.98 -3.52
C ASN A 111 17.84 6.68 -2.82
N THR A 112 18.05 5.52 -3.45
CA THR A 112 17.70 4.22 -2.85
C THR A 112 18.51 3.99 -1.58
N PRO A 113 17.88 3.85 -0.40
CA PRO A 113 18.60 3.56 0.84
C PRO A 113 18.95 2.07 0.92
N THR A 114 19.84 1.74 1.85
CA THR A 114 19.90 0.39 2.39
C THR A 114 18.65 0.10 3.20
N ASP A 115 18.23 -1.17 3.25
CA ASP A 115 17.09 -1.58 4.07
C ASP A 115 17.33 -1.20 5.53
N VAL A 116 16.35 -0.54 6.18
CA VAL A 116 16.47 -0.18 7.60
C VAL A 116 16.36 -1.40 8.51
N LYS A 117 15.61 -2.40 8.07
CA LYS A 117 15.37 -3.68 8.74
C LYS A 117 14.73 -4.63 7.75
N THR A 118 14.86 -5.94 7.99
CA THR A 118 14.04 -6.96 7.32
C THR A 118 12.92 -7.41 8.26
N SER A 119 11.70 -7.41 7.77
CA SER A 119 10.47 -7.77 8.51
C SER A 119 9.52 -8.54 7.61
N VAL A 120 8.54 -9.23 8.20
CA VAL A 120 7.36 -9.65 7.46
C VAL A 120 6.60 -8.38 7.07
N ILE A 121 6.31 -8.20 5.79
CA ILE A 121 5.56 -7.06 5.25
C ILE A 121 4.35 -7.55 4.47
N HIS A 122 3.28 -6.74 4.45
CA HIS A 122 2.04 -7.06 3.77
C HIS A 122 2.06 -6.68 2.29
N ASN A 123 2.71 -5.57 1.94
CA ASN A 123 2.77 -4.98 0.59
C ASN A 123 1.46 -4.45 0.00
N ASP A 124 0.32 -4.66 0.66
CA ASP A 124 -0.98 -4.07 0.29
C ASP A 124 -1.78 -3.71 1.55
N TRP A 125 -1.11 -3.06 2.52
CA TRP A 125 -1.74 -2.64 3.76
C TRP A 125 -2.72 -1.50 3.53
N ARG A 126 -4.01 -1.79 3.76
CA ARG A 126 -5.10 -0.83 3.53
C ARG A 126 -6.26 -1.11 4.46
N PHE A 127 -7.12 -0.10 4.69
CA PHE A 127 -8.35 -0.26 5.47
C PHE A 127 -9.32 -1.31 4.88
N ASP A 128 -9.39 -1.41 3.55
CA ASP A 128 -10.25 -2.39 2.88
C ASP A 128 -9.70 -3.83 2.91
N ASN A 129 -8.50 -4.02 3.48
CA ASN A 129 -7.91 -5.33 3.79
C ASN A 129 -7.99 -5.68 5.28
N VAL A 130 -8.64 -4.86 6.13
CA VAL A 130 -8.92 -5.20 7.52
C VAL A 130 -10.41 -5.46 7.75
N ILE A 131 -10.72 -6.29 8.73
CA ILE A 131 -12.09 -6.60 9.15
C ILE A 131 -12.27 -6.08 10.57
N LEU A 132 -13.29 -5.25 10.77
CA LEU A 132 -13.64 -4.67 12.06
C LEU A 132 -14.72 -5.51 12.74
N ASP A 133 -14.68 -5.58 14.08
CA ASP A 133 -15.70 -6.19 14.91
C ASP A 133 -17.02 -5.39 14.79
N PRO A 134 -18.14 -6.01 14.39
CA PRO A 134 -19.43 -5.34 14.30
C PRO A 134 -19.92 -4.74 15.63
N ASN A 135 -19.50 -5.31 16.77
CA ASN A 135 -19.89 -4.85 18.10
C ASN A 135 -18.95 -3.78 18.67
N ASN A 136 -17.70 -3.73 18.16
CA ASN A 136 -16.71 -2.71 18.51
C ASN A 136 -15.93 -2.30 17.25
N PRO A 137 -16.44 -1.37 16.43
CA PRO A 137 -15.89 -1.07 15.10
C PRO A 137 -14.51 -0.39 15.10
N THR A 138 -13.91 -0.13 16.24
CA THR A 138 -12.53 0.29 16.34
C THR A 138 -11.56 -0.89 16.50
N ASN A 139 -12.07 -2.10 16.76
CA ASN A 139 -11.27 -3.31 16.95
C ASN A 139 -11.13 -4.08 15.63
N ILE A 140 -9.89 -4.46 15.30
CA ILE A 140 -9.57 -5.29 14.13
C ILE A 140 -9.63 -6.76 14.54
N ILE A 141 -10.46 -7.55 13.85
CA ILE A 141 -10.61 -8.99 14.06
C ILE A 141 -10.03 -9.84 12.94
N GLY A 142 -9.60 -9.22 11.85
CA GLY A 142 -8.98 -9.92 10.74
C GLY A 142 -8.18 -9.01 9.81
N VAL A 143 -7.17 -9.60 9.17
CA VAL A 143 -6.40 -8.99 8.08
C VAL A 143 -6.44 -9.95 6.91
N LEU A 144 -6.74 -9.44 5.73
CA LEU A 144 -6.95 -10.16 4.48
C LEU A 144 -5.88 -9.83 3.45
N ASP A 145 -5.89 -10.56 2.32
CA ASP A 145 -5.13 -10.26 1.10
C ASP A 145 -3.60 -10.35 1.27
N TRP A 146 -3.17 -11.50 1.77
CA TRP A 146 -1.77 -11.81 2.07
C TRP A 146 -0.94 -12.25 0.87
N GLU A 147 -1.49 -12.26 -0.35
CA GLU A 147 -0.83 -12.78 -1.55
C GLU A 147 0.45 -12.02 -1.92
N MET A 148 0.55 -10.74 -1.50
CA MET A 148 1.72 -9.89 -1.72
C MET A 148 2.71 -9.91 -0.56
N ALA A 149 2.41 -10.64 0.53
CA ALA A 149 3.24 -10.68 1.72
C ALA A 149 4.62 -11.30 1.42
N THR A 150 5.65 -10.74 2.03
CA THR A 150 7.04 -11.21 1.86
C THR A 150 7.91 -10.74 3.02
N ILE A 151 9.21 -11.06 2.94
CA ILE A 151 10.22 -10.46 3.82
C ILE A 151 10.84 -9.26 3.10
N GLY A 152 10.73 -8.09 3.72
CA GLY A 152 11.22 -6.85 3.12
C GLY A 152 11.40 -5.71 4.13
N ASP A 153 11.62 -4.51 3.62
CA ASP A 153 11.80 -3.31 4.43
C ASP A 153 10.44 -2.77 4.90
N PRO A 154 10.21 -2.60 6.22
CA PRO A 154 8.93 -2.17 6.77
C PRO A 154 8.56 -0.72 6.41
N LEU A 155 9.55 0.15 6.13
CA LEU A 155 9.26 1.52 5.69
C LEU A 155 8.82 1.57 4.22
N MET A 156 9.26 0.59 3.40
CA MET A 156 8.73 0.42 2.05
C MET A 156 7.24 0.02 2.08
N ASP A 157 6.85 -0.86 3.00
CA ASP A 157 5.45 -1.25 3.19
C ASP A 157 4.59 -0.06 3.64
N LEU A 158 5.06 0.68 4.66
CA LEU A 158 4.39 1.89 5.12
C LEU A 158 4.26 2.94 4.02
N GLY A 159 5.33 3.20 3.24
CA GLY A 159 5.30 4.14 2.11
C GLY A 159 4.30 3.74 1.04
N CYS A 160 4.21 2.45 0.72
CA CYS A 160 3.21 1.92 -0.20
C CYS A 160 1.78 2.05 0.34
N ALA A 161 1.54 1.79 1.63
CA ALA A 161 0.25 1.97 2.28
C ALA A 161 -0.21 3.43 2.22
N LEU A 162 0.71 4.38 2.50
CA LEU A 162 0.43 5.82 2.50
C LEU A 162 0.20 6.41 1.10
N ALA A 163 0.63 5.75 0.03
CA ALA A 163 0.29 6.17 -1.33
C ALA A 163 -1.22 6.09 -1.61
N TYR A 164 -1.93 5.16 -0.97
CA TYR A 164 -3.40 5.03 -1.03
C TYR A 164 -4.13 5.88 0.01
N TRP A 165 -3.41 6.57 0.91
CA TRP A 165 -3.98 7.37 1.99
C TRP A 165 -4.36 8.75 1.50
N ILE A 166 -5.61 8.92 1.09
CA ILE A 166 -6.15 10.18 0.59
C ILE A 166 -6.67 11.01 1.76
N GLN A 167 -6.12 12.20 1.95
CA GLN A 167 -6.48 13.15 3.01
C GLN A 167 -7.62 14.09 2.58
N ALA A 168 -8.24 14.74 3.57
CA ALA A 168 -9.32 15.69 3.33
C ALA A 168 -8.89 16.93 2.53
N ASP A 169 -7.61 17.32 2.58
CA ASP A 169 -7.01 18.46 1.89
C ASP A 169 -6.31 18.11 0.57
N ASP A 170 -6.28 16.83 0.17
CA ASP A 170 -5.76 16.43 -1.14
C ASP A 170 -6.57 17.07 -2.29
N ASN A 171 -5.97 17.19 -3.48
CA ASN A 171 -6.62 17.78 -4.65
C ASN A 171 -7.80 16.92 -5.15
N ALA A 172 -8.61 17.48 -6.05
CA ALA A 172 -9.84 16.84 -6.54
C ALA A 172 -9.57 15.49 -7.25
N VAL A 173 -8.47 15.38 -8.01
CA VAL A 173 -8.13 14.14 -8.73
C VAL A 173 -7.81 13.04 -7.72
N MET A 174 -6.97 13.33 -6.72
CA MET A 174 -6.65 12.38 -5.66
C MET A 174 -7.89 11.95 -4.87
N LYS A 175 -8.76 12.91 -4.51
CA LYS A 175 -10.04 12.60 -3.83
C LYS A 175 -10.94 11.68 -4.65
N ALA A 176 -10.96 11.83 -5.96
CA ALA A 176 -11.74 10.95 -6.85
C ALA A 176 -11.21 9.51 -6.88
N THR A 177 -9.93 9.28 -6.56
CA THR A 177 -9.33 7.94 -6.50
C THR A 177 -9.45 7.25 -5.15
N ARG A 178 -10.04 7.92 -4.15
CA ARG A 178 -10.13 7.41 -2.77
C ARG A 178 -10.88 6.07 -2.69
N ARG A 179 -10.24 5.08 -2.08
CA ARG A 179 -10.78 3.73 -1.86
C ARG A 179 -10.96 3.39 -0.38
N GLN A 180 -10.46 4.23 0.52
CA GLN A 180 -10.42 4.03 1.96
C GLN A 180 -11.04 5.25 2.68
N PRO A 181 -11.51 5.12 3.93
CA PRO A 181 -12.15 6.21 4.66
C PRO A 181 -11.15 7.19 5.30
N THR A 182 -9.97 7.37 4.69
CA THR A 182 -8.81 8.11 5.24
C THR A 182 -8.97 9.64 5.26
N ASN A 183 -10.08 10.14 4.72
CA ASN A 183 -10.44 11.56 4.73
C ASN A 183 -11.41 11.96 5.85
N LEU A 184 -11.81 11.03 6.72
CA LEU A 184 -12.75 11.29 7.79
C LEU A 184 -12.13 12.21 8.86
N PRO A 185 -12.95 13.08 9.51
CA PRO A 185 -12.52 13.80 10.70
C PRO A 185 -12.01 12.83 11.77
N GLY A 186 -10.87 13.16 12.40
CA GLY A 186 -10.19 12.29 13.38
C GLY A 186 -9.17 11.32 12.76
N MET A 187 -9.13 11.16 11.43
CA MET A 187 -8.10 10.35 10.77
C MET A 187 -6.75 11.08 10.79
N MET A 188 -5.67 10.37 11.08
CA MET A 188 -4.31 10.93 11.01
C MET A 188 -3.96 11.34 9.56
N THR A 189 -3.23 12.43 9.43
CA THR A 189 -2.53 12.78 8.19
C THR A 189 -1.42 11.78 7.88
N ARG A 190 -0.94 11.72 6.65
CA ARG A 190 0.22 10.89 6.28
C ARG A 190 1.45 11.20 7.14
N ALA A 191 1.68 12.47 7.43
CA ALA A 191 2.81 12.90 8.30
C ALA A 191 2.65 12.40 9.74
N GLU A 192 1.45 12.50 10.31
CA GLU A 192 1.17 11.99 11.66
C GLU A 192 1.25 10.46 11.73
N VAL A 193 0.84 9.73 10.70
CA VAL A 193 1.02 8.27 10.64
C VAL A 193 2.50 7.90 10.65
N VAL A 194 3.33 8.60 9.88
CA VAL A 194 4.78 8.36 9.85
C VAL A 194 5.41 8.66 11.21
N GLU A 195 5.08 9.79 11.80
CA GLU A 195 5.60 10.19 13.13
C GLU A 195 5.21 9.15 14.19
N TYR A 196 3.94 8.77 14.23
CA TYR A 196 3.42 7.74 15.14
C TYR A 196 4.12 6.39 14.94
N TYR A 197 4.27 5.94 13.69
CA TYR A 197 4.93 4.69 13.37
C TYR A 197 6.40 4.69 13.81
N LEU A 198 7.15 5.74 13.49
CA LEU A 198 8.57 5.86 13.87
C LEU A 198 8.74 5.95 15.38
N GLN A 199 7.88 6.68 16.08
CA GLN A 199 7.88 6.75 17.55
C GLN A 199 7.65 5.37 18.18
N LYS A 200 6.68 4.62 17.69
CA LYS A 200 6.31 3.28 18.22
C LYS A 200 7.33 2.19 17.91
N THR A 201 8.01 2.28 16.79
CA THR A 201 9.00 1.27 16.36
C THR A 201 10.41 1.60 16.79
N GLY A 202 10.73 2.87 17.07
CA GLY A 202 12.07 3.35 17.32
C GLY A 202 12.98 3.34 16.07
N LEU A 203 12.43 3.06 14.89
CA LEU A 203 13.20 3.09 13.65
C LEU A 203 13.63 4.53 13.33
N LYS A 204 14.86 4.65 12.84
CA LYS A 204 15.41 5.93 12.35
C LYS A 204 15.42 5.92 10.83
N VAL A 205 15.05 7.02 10.24
CA VAL A 205 15.01 7.21 8.79
C VAL A 205 15.67 8.55 8.45
N ASP A 206 16.71 8.51 7.62
CA ASP A 206 17.41 9.72 7.19
C ASP A 206 16.64 10.45 6.08
N ASN A 207 15.96 9.72 5.22
CA ASN A 207 15.23 10.25 4.07
C ASN A 207 13.88 9.57 3.89
N TRP A 208 12.87 9.96 4.71
CA TRP A 208 11.49 9.45 4.56
C TRP A 208 10.91 9.70 3.16
N ARG A 209 11.31 10.79 2.52
CA ARG A 209 10.81 11.14 1.18
C ARG A 209 11.01 10.04 0.16
N PHE A 210 12.12 9.29 0.25
CA PHE A 210 12.32 8.16 -0.65
C PHE A 210 11.15 7.19 -0.60
N TYR A 211 10.70 6.80 0.57
CA TYR A 211 9.61 5.85 0.77
C TYR A 211 8.26 6.40 0.28
N GLU A 212 8.02 7.70 0.49
CA GLU A 212 6.82 8.37 0.03
C GLU A 212 6.78 8.47 -1.52
N VAL A 213 7.87 8.91 -2.15
CA VAL A 213 7.98 8.97 -3.63
C VAL A 213 7.90 7.58 -4.24
N PHE A 214 8.58 6.59 -3.64
CA PHE A 214 8.50 5.22 -4.12
C PHE A 214 7.08 4.65 -4.06
N GLY A 215 6.38 4.86 -2.96
CA GLY A 215 4.99 4.39 -2.80
C GLY A 215 4.07 4.98 -3.88
N VAL A 216 4.17 6.30 -4.14
CA VAL A 216 3.40 6.98 -5.19
C VAL A 216 3.81 6.49 -6.58
N PHE A 217 5.10 6.30 -6.85
CA PHE A 217 5.59 5.75 -8.12
C PHE A 217 5.10 4.31 -8.36
N ARG A 218 5.14 3.46 -7.32
CA ARG A 218 4.60 2.10 -7.40
C ARG A 218 3.11 2.12 -7.75
N LEU A 219 2.33 3.00 -7.10
CA LEU A 219 0.91 3.17 -7.41
C LEU A 219 0.70 3.64 -8.85
N ALA A 220 1.53 4.57 -9.33
CA ALA A 220 1.49 5.02 -10.73
C ALA A 220 1.80 3.86 -11.71
N ALA A 221 2.77 3.01 -11.39
CA ALA A 221 3.11 1.86 -12.21
C ALA A 221 1.97 0.83 -12.27
N ILE A 222 1.27 0.60 -11.15
CA ILE A 222 0.08 -0.26 -11.09
C ILE A 222 -1.04 0.35 -11.96
N ALA A 223 -1.32 1.64 -11.79
CA ALA A 223 -2.34 2.35 -12.59
C ALA A 223 -2.00 2.30 -14.09
N GLN A 224 -0.71 2.47 -14.45
CA GLN A 224 -0.25 2.41 -15.81
C GLN A 224 -0.39 1.01 -16.43
N GLN A 225 -0.13 -0.06 -15.68
CA GLN A 225 -0.34 -1.42 -16.17
C GLN A 225 -1.83 -1.71 -16.46
N ILE A 226 -2.75 -1.14 -15.66
CA ILE A 226 -4.19 -1.22 -15.90
C ILE A 226 -4.55 -0.41 -17.16
N TYR A 227 -4.05 0.83 -17.25
CA TYR A 227 -4.28 1.70 -18.40
C TYR A 227 -3.72 1.12 -19.70
N TYR A 228 -2.53 0.54 -19.68
CA TYR A 228 -1.91 -0.14 -20.82
C TYR A 228 -2.85 -1.17 -21.45
N ARG A 229 -3.50 -2.00 -20.63
CA ARG A 229 -4.46 -3.01 -21.13
C ARG A 229 -5.66 -2.35 -21.82
N TYR A 230 -6.16 -1.24 -21.28
CA TYR A 230 -7.25 -0.49 -21.88
C TYR A 230 -6.78 0.20 -23.18
N TYR A 231 -5.66 0.87 -23.16
CA TYR A 231 -5.07 1.56 -24.32
C TYR A 231 -4.86 0.62 -25.51
N HIS A 232 -4.39 -0.59 -25.26
CA HIS A 232 -4.16 -1.63 -26.26
C HIS A 232 -5.38 -2.55 -26.51
N GLN A 233 -6.58 -2.15 -26.05
CA GLN A 233 -7.83 -2.89 -26.26
C GLN A 233 -7.81 -4.35 -25.77
N GLN A 234 -6.99 -4.65 -24.77
CA GLN A 234 -6.96 -5.95 -24.09
C GLN A 234 -8.09 -6.09 -23.06
N THR A 235 -8.79 -5.00 -22.77
CA THR A 235 -10.00 -4.92 -21.96
C THR A 235 -10.86 -3.75 -22.46
N ASP A 236 -12.16 -3.89 -22.40
CA ASP A 236 -13.16 -2.88 -22.77
C ASP A 236 -13.83 -2.23 -21.54
N ASN A 237 -13.34 -2.56 -20.31
CA ASN A 237 -13.90 -2.02 -19.09
C ASN A 237 -13.76 -0.48 -19.05
N PRO A 238 -14.88 0.27 -19.13
CA PRO A 238 -14.85 1.73 -19.20
C PRO A 238 -14.27 2.39 -17.95
N ALA A 239 -14.24 1.68 -16.81
CA ALA A 239 -13.62 2.18 -15.58
C ALA A 239 -12.11 2.42 -15.71
N PHE A 240 -11.45 1.81 -16.71
CA PHE A 240 -10.01 1.93 -16.91
C PHE A 240 -9.61 3.08 -17.85
N LYS A 241 -10.60 3.72 -18.51
CA LYS A 241 -10.38 4.83 -19.44
C LYS A 241 -9.62 5.98 -18.81
N ASP A 242 -9.98 6.35 -17.60
CA ASP A 242 -9.46 7.54 -16.92
C ASP A 242 -8.18 7.28 -16.12
N PHE A 243 -7.62 6.05 -16.18
CA PHE A 243 -6.39 5.73 -15.46
C PHE A 243 -5.17 6.51 -15.99
N GLY A 244 -5.15 6.91 -17.26
CA GLY A 244 -4.13 7.81 -17.78
C GLY A 244 -4.10 9.16 -17.05
N VAL A 245 -5.27 9.73 -16.70
CA VAL A 245 -5.37 10.96 -15.89
C VAL A 245 -4.80 10.74 -14.49
N ILE A 246 -5.09 9.58 -13.88
CA ILE A 246 -4.56 9.21 -12.56
C ILE A 246 -3.03 9.10 -12.61
N VAL A 247 -2.47 8.48 -13.65
CA VAL A 247 -1.01 8.36 -13.85
C VAL A 247 -0.35 9.73 -13.94
N ASN A 248 -0.94 10.68 -14.70
CA ASN A 248 -0.46 12.07 -14.78
C ASN A 248 -0.46 12.74 -13.39
N ALA A 249 -1.56 12.65 -12.64
CA ALA A 249 -1.67 13.24 -11.30
C ALA A 249 -0.65 12.64 -10.31
N LEU A 250 -0.38 11.33 -10.41
CA LEU A 250 0.63 10.66 -9.58
C LEU A 250 2.06 11.07 -9.97
N HIS A 251 2.34 11.36 -11.26
CA HIS A 251 3.61 11.94 -11.68
C HIS A 251 3.81 13.32 -11.05
N GLU A 252 2.82 14.22 -11.19
CA GLU A 252 2.87 15.56 -10.59
C GLU A 252 3.14 15.48 -9.09
N ARG A 253 2.45 14.57 -8.39
CA ARG A 253 2.66 14.35 -6.96
C ARG A 253 4.08 13.87 -6.63
N CYS A 254 4.66 12.95 -7.40
CA CYS A 254 6.06 12.54 -7.21
C CYS A 254 7.01 13.73 -7.37
N VAL A 255 6.82 14.54 -8.42
CA VAL A 255 7.64 15.73 -8.71
C VAL A 255 7.53 16.76 -7.57
N GLU A 256 6.32 17.01 -7.07
CA GLU A 256 6.10 17.90 -5.92
C GLU A 256 6.82 17.40 -4.65
N LEU A 257 6.73 16.10 -4.35
CA LEU A 257 7.40 15.49 -3.22
C LEU A 257 8.92 15.62 -3.32
N ILE A 258 9.48 15.41 -4.51
CA ILE A 258 10.91 15.57 -4.77
C ILE A 258 11.36 17.03 -4.57
N LYS A 259 10.55 18.00 -4.98
CA LYS A 259 10.88 19.45 -4.90
C LYS A 259 10.73 20.06 -3.51
N LYS A 260 9.85 19.55 -2.67
CA LYS A 260 9.48 20.15 -1.35
C LYS A 260 10.64 20.46 -0.38
N ASN A 261 11.86 20.00 -0.61
CA ASN A 261 13.02 20.26 0.26
C ASN A 261 14.13 21.11 -0.36
N ASN A 262 14.02 21.57 -1.58
CA ASN A 262 14.98 22.55 -2.07
C ASN A 262 14.76 23.94 -1.43
N ASN A 263 13.71 24.08 -0.58
CA ASN A 263 13.32 25.35 0.06
C ASN A 263 13.49 25.37 1.60
N LYS A 264 14.17 24.36 2.19
CA LYS A 264 14.56 24.37 3.62
C LYS A 264 16.07 24.18 3.71
N SER A 265 16.82 25.15 3.24
CA SER A 265 18.21 25.43 3.58
C SER A 265 18.31 26.81 4.20
#